data_e46aa05437bb2403e5e1cee1c02323bf
#
_entry.id   e46aa05437bb2403e5e1cee1c02323bf
#
_cell.length_a   1.000
_cell.length_b   1.000
_cell.length_c   1.000
_cell.angle_alpha   90.00
_cell.angle_beta   90.00
_cell.angle_gamma   90.00
#
_symmetry.space_group_name_H-M   'P 1'
#
loop_
_entity.id
_entity.type
_entity.pdbx_description
1 polymer ?
#
loop_
_entity_poly.entity_id
_entity_poly.type
_entity_poly.pdbx_seq_one_letter_code
_entity_poly.pdbx_strand_id
1 'polypeptide(L)'
;QVFLQRIDGQHELNVGIKAELICLSTHATIPLKQFIGSQVAVDQVTDTGQLFRTTGIITQALQGQSDGSLTVYKLTLEDPTALWKQRRNSRVFMNKSVRDVVEILFKEWQNKSPLFASSLTLDLSGLSQDYDIRPFIMQNNESDYAFLTRLMRSEGINWLIDEAPLTVPNSNTTIQAQKLRLIDDNSQYQALDRRKIRYHRSSATEQYDSMTSFIANRSLQPSSVHVQRWQSDALEQEEGAGNVQSKHQHSTNYDNASLGLEQAWHFSPAWMQDLNAEDGATQSGNAQIEK
;
A
#
# COMPACT_ATOMS: atom_id res chain seq x y z
N GLN A 1 -33.14 1.71 -1.50
CA GLN A 1 -32.36 1.85 -0.27
C GLN A 1 -31.63 0.54 0.01
N VAL A 2 -30.37 0.61 0.45
CA VAL A 2 -29.49 -0.54 0.72
C VAL A 2 -28.99 -0.40 2.15
N PHE A 3 -29.06 -1.45 2.93
CA PHE A 3 -28.66 -1.49 4.33
C PHE A 3 -27.43 -2.36 4.50
N LEU A 4 -26.39 -1.87 5.14
CA LEU A 4 -25.22 -2.65 5.47
C LEU A 4 -25.55 -3.66 6.56
N GLN A 5 -25.26 -4.94 6.32
CA GLN A 5 -25.38 -6.02 7.30
C GLN A 5 -24.02 -6.39 7.89
N ARG A 6 -22.97 -6.45 7.05
CA ARG A 6 -21.63 -6.87 7.45
C ARG A 6 -20.58 -6.19 6.60
N ILE A 7 -19.48 -5.84 7.23
CA ILE A 7 -18.23 -5.47 6.57
C ILE A 7 -17.14 -6.46 6.98
N ASP A 8 -16.33 -6.87 6.00
CA ASP A 8 -15.20 -7.74 6.17
C ASP A 8 -14.06 -7.19 5.32
N GLY A 9 -12.98 -6.73 5.95
CA GLY A 9 -11.99 -5.97 5.21
C GLY A 9 -10.59 -6.03 5.80
N GLN A 10 -9.65 -5.60 4.99
CA GLN A 10 -8.24 -5.50 5.30
C GLN A 10 -7.74 -4.11 4.94
N HIS A 11 -6.90 -3.57 5.80
CA HIS A 11 -6.15 -2.35 5.53
C HIS A 11 -4.67 -2.65 5.79
N GLU A 12 -3.88 -2.66 4.74
CA GLU A 12 -2.50 -3.10 4.79
C GLU A 12 -1.54 -2.02 4.28
N LEU A 13 -0.39 -1.92 4.93
CA LEU A 13 0.72 -1.09 4.46
C LEU A 13 1.18 -1.56 3.07
N ASN A 14 1.40 -0.64 2.15
CA ASN A 14 1.84 -0.91 0.77
C ASN A 14 0.85 -1.74 -0.09
N VAL A 15 -0.36 -1.96 0.38
CA VAL A 15 -1.42 -2.68 -0.34
C VAL A 15 -2.68 -1.83 -0.45
N GLY A 16 -3.04 -1.12 0.63
CA GLY A 16 -4.22 -0.28 0.72
C GLY A 16 -5.41 -0.95 1.41
N ILE A 17 -6.59 -0.47 1.09
CA ILE A 17 -7.86 -0.91 1.69
C ILE A 17 -8.62 -1.78 0.69
N LYS A 18 -9.09 -2.92 1.17
CA LYS A 18 -10.06 -3.76 0.46
C LYS A 18 -11.06 -4.34 1.44
N ALA A 19 -12.33 -4.13 1.20
CA ALA A 19 -13.40 -4.66 2.04
C ALA A 19 -14.56 -5.22 1.21
N GLU A 20 -15.21 -6.23 1.75
CA GLU A 20 -16.47 -6.77 1.26
C GLU A 20 -17.62 -6.26 2.13
N LEU A 21 -18.58 -5.62 1.50
CA LEU A 21 -19.78 -5.14 2.14
C LEU A 21 -20.94 -6.07 1.77
N ILE A 22 -21.52 -6.73 2.75
CA ILE A 22 -22.76 -7.48 2.57
C ILE A 22 -23.91 -6.55 2.93
N CYS A 23 -24.75 -6.31 1.94
CA CYS A 23 -25.86 -5.38 2.04
C CYS A 23 -27.19 -6.07 1.75
N LEU A 24 -28.25 -5.58 2.37
CA LEU A 24 -29.61 -6.04 2.16
C LEU A 24 -30.46 -4.93 1.56
N SER A 25 -31.38 -5.29 0.68
CA SER A 25 -32.34 -4.36 0.10
C SER A 25 -33.70 -5.01 -0.10
N THR A 26 -34.76 -4.24 0.09
CA THR A 26 -36.13 -4.65 -0.29
C THR A 26 -36.34 -4.59 -1.81
N HIS A 27 -35.41 -4.03 -2.56
CA HIS A 27 -35.46 -3.96 -4.02
C HIS A 27 -34.57 -5.03 -4.64
N ALA A 28 -35.19 -6.01 -5.28
CA ALA A 28 -34.48 -7.12 -5.92
C ALA A 28 -33.88 -6.78 -7.29
N THR A 29 -34.12 -5.59 -7.83
CA THR A 29 -33.76 -5.24 -9.20
C THR A 29 -32.90 -3.96 -9.30
N ILE A 30 -32.06 -3.69 -8.29
CA ILE A 30 -31.15 -2.55 -8.36
C ILE A 30 -30.08 -2.86 -9.42
N PRO A 31 -29.95 -2.03 -10.46
CA PRO A 31 -28.91 -2.25 -11.46
C PRO A 31 -27.52 -2.16 -10.83
N LEU A 32 -26.71 -3.22 -10.95
CA LEU A 32 -25.37 -3.29 -10.34
C LEU A 32 -24.46 -2.15 -10.78
N LYS A 33 -24.67 -1.65 -12.02
CA LYS A 33 -23.94 -0.50 -12.56
C LYS A 33 -24.07 0.76 -11.69
N GLN A 34 -25.15 0.91 -10.93
CA GLN A 34 -25.32 2.09 -10.06
C GLN A 34 -24.37 2.10 -8.86
N PHE A 35 -23.86 0.94 -8.48
CA PHE A 35 -22.89 0.83 -7.39
C PHE A 35 -21.46 1.12 -7.86
N ILE A 36 -21.13 0.71 -9.08
CA ILE A 36 -19.75 0.80 -9.58
C ILE A 36 -19.29 2.25 -9.68
N GLY A 37 -18.13 2.55 -9.10
CA GLY A 37 -17.54 3.90 -9.05
C GLY A 37 -18.18 4.82 -8.01
N SER A 38 -19.15 4.34 -7.22
CA SER A 38 -19.69 5.13 -6.10
C SER A 38 -18.67 5.20 -4.97
N GLN A 39 -18.47 6.41 -4.42
CA GLN A 39 -17.78 6.56 -3.14
C GLN A 39 -18.71 6.13 -2.01
N VAL A 40 -18.17 5.34 -1.08
CA VAL A 40 -18.89 4.83 0.08
C VAL A 40 -18.04 5.06 1.32
N ALA A 41 -18.65 5.52 2.40
CA ALA A 41 -18.07 5.58 3.72
C ALA A 41 -18.90 4.69 4.66
N VAL A 42 -18.22 3.79 5.37
CA VAL A 42 -18.80 2.93 6.39
C VAL A 42 -18.31 3.43 7.76
N ASP A 43 -19.24 3.88 8.59
CA ASP A 43 -18.96 4.34 9.94
C ASP A 43 -19.36 3.25 10.93
N GLN A 44 -18.40 2.79 11.72
CA GLN A 44 -18.56 1.79 12.77
C GLN A 44 -18.34 2.44 14.12
N VAL A 45 -19.20 2.15 15.09
CA VAL A 45 -18.99 2.58 16.46
C VAL A 45 -18.05 1.60 17.15
N THR A 46 -16.95 2.10 17.66
CA THR A 46 -15.97 1.30 18.43
C THR A 46 -16.47 1.03 19.85
N ASP A 47 -15.79 0.12 20.55
CA ASP A 47 -16.05 -0.19 21.96
C ASP A 47 -15.92 1.03 22.91
N THR A 48 -15.16 2.06 22.49
CA THR A 48 -15.02 3.33 23.23
C THR A 48 -16.08 4.36 22.87
N GLY A 49 -17.03 4.02 21.99
CA GLY A 49 -18.07 4.93 21.50
C GLY A 49 -17.60 5.94 20.45
N GLN A 50 -16.35 5.80 19.97
CA GLN A 50 -15.84 6.62 18.88
C GLN A 50 -16.24 6.00 17.52
N LEU A 51 -16.27 6.82 16.49
CA LEU A 51 -16.51 6.34 15.14
C LEU A 51 -15.18 5.94 14.48
N PHE A 52 -15.18 4.76 13.90
CA PHE A 52 -14.14 4.30 12.98
C PHE A 52 -14.72 4.29 11.57
N ARG A 53 -14.08 5.01 10.65
CA ARG A 53 -14.52 5.13 9.28
C ARG A 53 -13.64 4.31 8.35
N THR A 54 -14.28 3.61 7.41
CA THR A 54 -13.64 3.00 6.25
C THR A 54 -14.27 3.59 5.00
N THR A 55 -13.46 4.27 4.20
CA THR A 55 -13.92 4.92 2.97
C THR A 55 -13.31 4.22 1.75
N GLY A 56 -13.96 4.28 0.62
CA GLY A 56 -13.41 3.79 -0.64
C GLY A 56 -14.40 3.97 -1.79
N ILE A 57 -14.06 3.35 -2.90
CA ILE A 57 -14.90 3.26 -4.10
C ILE A 57 -15.37 1.83 -4.32
N ILE A 58 -16.56 1.66 -4.84
CA ILE A 58 -17.06 0.33 -5.19
C ILE A 58 -16.48 -0.08 -6.54
N THR A 59 -15.65 -1.11 -6.51
CA THR A 59 -14.98 -1.66 -7.70
C THR A 59 -15.72 -2.87 -8.28
N GLN A 60 -16.50 -3.57 -7.46
CA GLN A 60 -17.29 -4.73 -7.88
C GLN A 60 -18.61 -4.77 -7.13
N ALA A 61 -19.66 -5.18 -7.81
CA ALA A 61 -20.98 -5.41 -7.23
C ALA A 61 -21.53 -6.75 -7.73
N LEU A 62 -22.15 -7.49 -6.83
CA LEU A 62 -22.78 -8.77 -7.11
C LEU A 62 -24.15 -8.81 -6.42
N GLN A 63 -25.15 -9.27 -7.14
CA GLN A 63 -26.46 -9.58 -6.58
C GLN A 63 -26.49 -11.04 -6.17
N GLY A 64 -26.80 -11.31 -4.92
CA GLY A 64 -26.96 -12.64 -4.35
C GLY A 64 -28.40 -13.11 -4.38
N GLN A 65 -28.74 -14.02 -3.47
CA GLN A 65 -30.06 -14.60 -3.35
C GLN A 65 -31.06 -13.61 -2.77
N SER A 66 -32.34 -13.83 -3.11
CA SER A 66 -33.49 -13.15 -2.52
C SER A 66 -34.38 -14.18 -1.85
N ASP A 67 -34.87 -13.85 -0.66
CA ASP A 67 -35.90 -14.66 0.04
C ASP A 67 -37.32 -14.22 -0.28
N GLY A 68 -37.49 -13.32 -1.24
CA GLY A 68 -38.77 -12.71 -1.62
C GLY A 68 -39.07 -11.41 -0.87
N SER A 69 -38.42 -11.15 0.27
CA SER A 69 -38.55 -9.94 1.06
C SER A 69 -37.26 -9.08 0.96
N LEU A 70 -36.13 -9.72 1.11
CA LEU A 70 -34.81 -9.06 1.07
C LEU A 70 -33.92 -9.72 0.02
N THR A 71 -33.16 -8.90 -0.66
CA THR A 71 -32.14 -9.32 -1.62
C THR A 71 -30.75 -8.93 -1.12
N VAL A 72 -29.84 -9.88 -1.19
CA VAL A 72 -28.44 -9.68 -0.81
C VAL A 72 -27.68 -9.00 -1.94
N TYR A 73 -26.92 -7.98 -1.62
CA TYR A 73 -25.92 -7.36 -2.50
C TYR A 73 -24.57 -7.45 -1.85
N LYS A 74 -23.58 -7.97 -2.57
CA LYS A 74 -22.19 -8.00 -2.16
C LYS A 74 -21.43 -6.96 -2.96
N LEU A 75 -20.83 -5.98 -2.27
CA LEU A 75 -20.08 -4.90 -2.86
C LEU A 75 -18.62 -5.02 -2.44
N THR A 76 -17.70 -4.87 -3.38
CA THR A 76 -16.27 -4.76 -3.06
C THR A 76 -15.89 -3.30 -3.01
N LEU A 77 -15.43 -2.87 -1.86
CA LEU A 77 -14.91 -1.53 -1.60
C LEU A 77 -13.39 -1.61 -1.61
N GLU A 78 -12.76 -0.75 -2.40
CA GLU A 78 -11.30 -0.57 -2.43
C GLU A 78 -10.96 0.91 -2.33
N ASP A 79 -9.75 1.22 -1.85
CA ASP A 79 -9.25 2.59 -1.92
C ASP A 79 -9.04 3.02 -3.38
N PRO A 80 -8.92 4.34 -3.65
CA PRO A 80 -8.88 4.83 -5.03
C PRO A 80 -7.64 4.41 -5.82
N THR A 81 -6.57 3.90 -5.19
CA THR A 81 -5.41 3.37 -5.91
C THR A 81 -5.75 2.14 -6.76
N ALA A 82 -6.89 1.48 -6.46
CA ALA A 82 -7.43 0.41 -7.30
C ALA A 82 -7.64 0.84 -8.75
N LEU A 83 -7.91 2.12 -9.00
CA LEU A 83 -8.04 2.65 -10.36
C LEU A 83 -6.73 2.56 -11.16
N TRP A 84 -5.59 2.65 -10.50
CA TRP A 84 -4.28 2.50 -11.13
C TRP A 84 -4.06 1.12 -11.74
N LYS A 85 -4.77 0.10 -11.26
CA LYS A 85 -4.72 -1.26 -11.80
C LYS A 85 -5.36 -1.36 -13.20
N GLN A 86 -6.24 -0.40 -13.54
CA GLN A 86 -7.03 -0.43 -14.77
C GLN A 86 -6.29 0.16 -15.98
N ARG A 87 -5.22 0.92 -15.78
CA ARG A 87 -4.46 1.51 -16.87
C ARG A 87 -3.09 0.86 -16.99
N ARG A 88 -2.81 0.29 -18.18
CA ARG A 88 -1.49 -0.19 -18.59
C ARG A 88 -0.85 0.81 -19.54
N ASN A 89 0.47 0.94 -19.44
CA ASN A 89 1.20 1.84 -20.33
C ASN A 89 2.64 1.36 -20.58
N SER A 90 3.24 1.92 -21.65
CA SER A 90 4.67 1.81 -21.95
C SER A 90 5.17 3.20 -22.25
N ARG A 91 6.01 3.77 -21.39
CA ARG A 91 6.53 5.12 -21.51
C ARG A 91 7.81 5.31 -20.72
N VAL A 92 8.54 6.36 -21.04
CA VAL A 92 9.81 6.70 -20.39
C VAL A 92 9.70 8.08 -19.76
N PHE A 93 10.22 8.22 -18.57
CA PHE A 93 10.41 9.48 -17.86
C PHE A 93 11.90 9.77 -17.86
N MET A 94 12.30 10.88 -18.50
CA MET A 94 13.69 11.29 -18.60
C MET A 94 14.04 12.28 -17.48
N ASN A 95 15.22 12.09 -16.87
CA ASN A 95 15.77 12.98 -15.84
C ASN A 95 14.76 13.28 -14.73
N LYS A 96 14.25 12.21 -14.11
CA LYS A 96 13.26 12.27 -13.03
C LYS A 96 13.66 11.40 -11.86
N SER A 97 13.34 11.87 -10.66
CA SER A 97 13.34 11.03 -9.47
C SER A 97 12.07 10.18 -9.38
N VAL A 98 12.08 9.17 -8.51
CA VAL A 98 10.87 8.37 -8.23
C VAL A 98 9.76 9.24 -7.67
N ARG A 99 10.10 10.19 -6.80
CA ARG A 99 9.15 11.17 -6.26
C ARG A 99 8.47 11.97 -7.36
N ASP A 100 9.24 12.48 -8.35
CA ASP A 100 8.69 13.23 -9.48
C ASP A 100 7.71 12.38 -10.29
N VAL A 101 8.05 11.12 -10.54
CA VAL A 101 7.20 10.19 -11.31
C VAL A 101 5.89 9.94 -10.58
N VAL A 102 5.91 9.74 -9.26
CA VAL A 102 4.70 9.60 -8.45
C VAL A 102 3.82 10.85 -8.58
N GLU A 103 4.38 12.03 -8.43
CA GLU A 103 3.64 13.29 -8.55
C GLU A 103 3.03 13.48 -9.95
N ILE A 104 3.81 13.20 -10.99
CA ILE A 104 3.36 13.30 -12.38
C ILE A 104 2.16 12.40 -12.63
N LEU A 105 2.26 11.13 -12.25
CA LEU A 105 1.20 10.15 -12.44
C LEU A 105 -0.03 10.47 -11.60
N PHE A 106 0.16 10.89 -10.36
CA PHE A 106 -0.93 11.29 -9.50
C PHE A 106 -1.73 12.47 -10.10
N LYS A 107 -1.04 13.52 -10.53
CA LYS A 107 -1.66 14.69 -11.22
C LYS A 107 -2.36 14.29 -12.52
N GLU A 108 -1.75 13.38 -13.27
CA GLU A 108 -2.36 12.88 -14.51
C GLU A 108 -3.68 12.15 -14.24
N TRP A 109 -3.74 11.33 -13.19
CA TRP A 109 -4.96 10.67 -12.76
C TRP A 109 -6.02 11.66 -12.24
N GLN A 110 -5.63 12.66 -11.47
CA GLN A 110 -6.54 13.72 -11.02
C GLN A 110 -7.18 14.45 -12.21
N ASN A 111 -6.40 14.75 -13.24
CA ASN A 111 -6.89 15.44 -14.42
C ASN A 111 -7.82 14.57 -15.30
N LYS A 112 -7.60 13.27 -15.33
CA LYS A 112 -8.34 12.34 -16.20
C LYS A 112 -9.57 11.74 -15.55
N SER A 113 -9.59 11.57 -14.25
CA SER A 113 -10.67 10.90 -13.52
C SER A 113 -11.25 11.82 -12.43
N PRO A 114 -12.45 12.36 -12.63
CA PRO A 114 -13.14 13.13 -11.59
C PRO A 114 -13.35 12.31 -10.32
N LEU A 115 -13.62 11.01 -10.46
CA LEU A 115 -13.75 10.09 -9.33
C LEU A 115 -12.44 10.02 -8.52
N PHE A 116 -11.31 9.84 -9.19
CA PHE A 116 -10.01 9.82 -8.53
C PHE A 116 -9.70 11.15 -7.85
N ALA A 117 -9.93 12.26 -8.56
CA ALA A 117 -9.67 13.61 -8.05
C ALA A 117 -10.49 13.94 -6.78
N SER A 118 -11.74 13.46 -6.71
CA SER A 118 -12.61 13.68 -5.55
C SER A 118 -12.35 12.72 -4.40
N SER A 119 -11.69 11.58 -4.64
CA SER A 119 -11.56 10.49 -3.67
C SER A 119 -10.18 10.35 -3.05
N LEU A 120 -9.12 10.93 -3.65
CA LEU A 120 -7.75 10.75 -3.16
C LEU A 120 -6.92 12.04 -3.28
N THR A 121 -6.19 12.34 -2.23
CA THR A 121 -5.15 13.37 -2.17
C THR A 121 -3.79 12.74 -1.95
N LEU A 122 -2.71 13.43 -2.32
CA LEU A 122 -1.33 12.97 -2.15
C LEU A 122 -0.65 13.77 -1.05
N ASP A 123 0.01 13.07 -0.13
CA ASP A 123 0.83 13.66 0.92
C ASP A 123 2.25 13.10 0.86
N LEU A 124 3.19 13.96 0.52
CA LEU A 124 4.63 13.66 0.42
C LEU A 124 5.43 14.19 1.60
N SER A 125 4.76 14.73 2.62
CA SER A 125 5.44 15.34 3.79
C SER A 125 6.24 14.33 4.62
N GLY A 126 5.95 13.04 4.47
CA GLY A 126 6.69 11.96 5.12
C GLY A 126 7.95 11.50 4.35
N LEU A 127 8.28 12.14 3.23
CA LEU A 127 9.50 11.89 2.48
C LEU A 127 10.57 12.87 2.91
N SER A 128 11.59 12.36 3.62
CA SER A 128 12.66 13.14 4.20
C SER A 128 14.00 13.03 3.45
N GLN A 129 14.10 12.04 2.56
CA GLN A 129 15.32 11.80 1.79
C GLN A 129 15.31 12.56 0.46
N ASP A 130 16.50 12.85 -0.04
CA ASP A 130 16.70 13.25 -1.42
C ASP A 130 16.74 12.01 -2.31
N TYR A 131 15.97 12.03 -3.38
CA TYR A 131 15.86 10.93 -4.33
C TYR A 131 16.67 11.22 -5.59
N ASP A 132 17.46 10.23 -6.01
CA ASP A 132 18.30 10.38 -7.17
C ASP A 132 17.51 10.64 -8.45
N ILE A 133 18.00 11.59 -9.22
CA ILE A 133 17.51 11.84 -10.57
C ILE A 133 18.11 10.78 -11.48
N ARG A 134 17.24 9.96 -12.06
CA ARG A 134 17.65 8.87 -12.95
C ARG A 134 17.60 9.33 -14.41
N PRO A 135 18.57 8.93 -15.25
CA PRO A 135 18.59 9.29 -16.67
C PRO A 135 17.27 8.93 -17.35
N PHE A 136 16.73 7.76 -17.03
CA PHE A 136 15.41 7.34 -17.47
C PHE A 136 14.76 6.39 -16.45
N ILE A 137 13.46 6.47 -16.34
CA ILE A 137 12.62 5.51 -15.63
C ILE A 137 11.59 5.00 -16.62
N MET A 138 11.56 3.70 -16.86
CA MET A 138 10.68 3.10 -17.85
C MET A 138 9.53 2.34 -17.21
N GLN A 139 8.31 2.65 -17.64
CA GLN A 139 7.14 1.80 -17.49
C GLN A 139 7.05 0.92 -18.73
N ASN A 140 7.07 -0.40 -18.59
CA ASN A 140 7.06 -1.33 -19.74
C ASN A 140 5.91 -2.31 -19.64
N ASN A 141 4.82 -2.02 -20.35
CA ASN A 141 3.62 -2.86 -20.41
C ASN A 141 3.12 -3.33 -19.04
N GLU A 142 3.18 -2.48 -18.06
CA GLU A 142 2.71 -2.73 -16.70
C GLU A 142 1.61 -1.74 -16.31
N SER A 143 0.78 -2.11 -15.32
CA SER A 143 -0.22 -1.19 -14.79
C SER A 143 0.45 -0.05 -14.01
N ASP A 144 -0.23 1.11 -13.93
CA ASP A 144 0.30 2.21 -13.13
C ASP A 144 0.49 1.81 -11.66
N TYR A 145 -0.37 0.93 -11.15
CA TYR A 145 -0.23 0.36 -9.81
C TYR A 145 1.07 -0.43 -9.66
N ALA A 146 1.33 -1.38 -10.57
CA ALA A 146 2.55 -2.18 -10.54
C ALA A 146 3.81 -1.31 -10.69
N PHE A 147 3.75 -0.33 -11.60
CA PHE A 147 4.84 0.60 -11.85
C PHE A 147 5.17 1.45 -10.62
N LEU A 148 4.18 2.14 -10.06
CA LEU A 148 4.40 3.00 -8.89
C LEU A 148 4.83 2.22 -7.66
N THR A 149 4.20 1.07 -7.39
CA THR A 149 4.58 0.24 -6.23
C THR A 149 5.99 -0.33 -6.36
N ARG A 150 6.41 -0.70 -7.57
CA ARG A 150 7.77 -1.14 -7.85
C ARG A 150 8.79 -0.04 -7.61
N LEU A 151 8.52 1.17 -8.11
CA LEU A 151 9.39 2.33 -7.93
C LEU A 151 9.51 2.73 -6.46
N MET A 152 8.39 2.85 -5.76
CA MET A 152 8.40 3.20 -4.34
C MET A 152 9.17 2.17 -3.52
N ARG A 153 8.98 0.88 -3.81
CA ARG A 153 9.73 -0.20 -3.15
C ARG A 153 11.23 -0.11 -3.40
N SER A 154 11.67 0.28 -4.63
CA SER A 154 13.10 0.42 -4.95
C SER A 154 13.79 1.55 -4.20
N GLU A 155 13.03 2.51 -3.67
CA GLU A 155 13.52 3.65 -2.88
C GLU A 155 13.24 3.50 -1.38
N GLY A 156 12.72 2.34 -0.94
CA GLY A 156 12.34 2.16 0.46
C GLY A 156 11.14 2.99 0.90
N ILE A 157 10.37 3.53 -0.05
CA ILE A 157 9.18 4.33 0.24
C ILE A 157 8.02 3.40 0.58
N ASN A 158 7.47 3.57 1.76
CA ASN A 158 6.21 2.96 2.17
C ASN A 158 5.04 3.92 1.91
N TRP A 159 3.87 3.36 1.67
CA TRP A 159 2.65 4.13 1.49
C TRP A 159 1.48 3.55 2.27
N LEU A 160 0.60 4.43 2.68
CA LEU A 160 -0.61 4.09 3.40
C LEU A 160 -1.74 5.03 3.02
N ILE A 161 -2.96 4.56 3.23
CA ILE A 161 -4.17 5.33 3.02
C ILE A 161 -4.68 5.83 4.37
N ASP A 162 -4.67 7.13 4.59
CA ASP A 162 -5.27 7.75 5.75
C ASP A 162 -6.71 8.17 5.43
N GLU A 163 -7.61 7.92 6.36
CA GLU A 163 -8.98 8.41 6.28
C GLU A 163 -9.05 9.92 6.52
N ALA A 164 -10.01 10.56 5.89
CA ALA A 164 -10.30 11.96 6.18
C ALA A 164 -10.81 12.11 7.62
N PRO A 165 -10.61 13.28 8.25
CA PRO A 165 -11.14 13.55 9.58
C PRO A 165 -12.65 13.28 9.64
N LEU A 166 -13.07 12.58 10.71
CA LEU A 166 -14.46 12.20 10.92
C LEU A 166 -15.33 13.44 11.17
N THR A 167 -16.17 13.75 10.21
CA THR A 167 -17.37 14.57 10.46
C THR A 167 -18.56 13.64 10.39
N VAL A 168 -19.41 13.65 11.39
CA VAL A 168 -20.65 12.83 11.38
C VAL A 168 -21.48 13.28 10.16
N PRO A 169 -21.66 12.44 9.14
CA PRO A 169 -22.36 12.84 7.94
C PRO A 169 -23.86 12.96 8.24
N ASN A 170 -24.44 14.04 7.79
CA ASN A 170 -25.88 14.05 7.52
C ASN A 170 -26.08 13.56 6.07
N SER A 171 -27.30 13.30 5.67
CA SER A 171 -27.65 12.76 4.34
C SER A 171 -27.17 13.60 3.14
N ASN A 172 -26.64 14.78 3.36
CA ASN A 172 -26.18 15.73 2.36
C ASN A 172 -24.68 15.99 2.41
N THR A 173 -23.93 15.27 3.23
CA THR A 173 -22.49 15.49 3.37
C THR A 173 -21.73 14.77 2.28
N THR A 174 -20.89 15.49 1.55
CA THR A 174 -19.95 14.91 0.59
C THR A 174 -18.89 14.11 1.34
N ILE A 175 -18.61 12.89 0.87
CA ILE A 175 -17.52 12.08 1.39
C ILE A 175 -16.19 12.77 1.04
N GLN A 176 -15.37 13.03 2.04
CA GLN A 176 -14.08 13.68 1.83
C GLN A 176 -13.05 12.69 1.25
N ALA A 177 -12.09 13.23 0.52
CA ALA A 177 -11.02 12.44 -0.08
C ALA A 177 -10.15 11.80 1.01
N GLN A 178 -9.80 10.55 0.80
CA GLN A 178 -8.71 9.89 1.52
C GLN A 178 -7.37 10.51 1.16
N LYS A 179 -6.35 10.21 1.95
CA LYS A 179 -5.00 10.71 1.72
C LYS A 179 -4.05 9.53 1.49
N LEU A 180 -3.40 9.52 0.34
CA LEU A 180 -2.24 8.66 0.09
C LEU A 180 -1.02 9.34 0.69
N ARG A 181 -0.53 8.81 1.80
CA ARG A 181 0.66 9.31 2.47
C ARG A 181 1.84 8.42 2.15
N LEU A 182 2.95 9.04 1.72
CA LEU A 182 4.22 8.39 1.46
C LEU A 182 5.19 8.69 2.59
N ILE A 183 5.92 7.68 3.03
CA ILE A 183 6.91 7.78 4.11
C ILE A 183 8.16 6.97 3.75
N ASP A 184 9.31 7.48 4.11
CA ASP A 184 10.61 6.85 3.89
C ASP A 184 11.38 6.54 5.19
N ASP A 185 10.82 6.90 6.34
CA ASP A 185 11.39 6.65 7.65
C ASP A 185 10.33 6.16 8.65
N ASN A 186 10.69 5.17 9.46
CA ASN A 186 9.77 4.60 10.45
C ASN A 186 9.35 5.58 11.56
N SER A 187 10.12 6.64 11.79
CA SER A 187 9.74 7.70 12.73
C SER A 187 8.52 8.49 12.32
N GLN A 188 8.14 8.42 11.03
CA GLN A 188 6.96 9.09 10.47
C GLN A 188 5.64 8.37 10.79
N TYR A 189 5.69 7.14 11.33
CA TYR A 189 4.48 6.48 11.80
C TYR A 189 3.97 7.12 13.08
N GLN A 190 2.69 7.42 13.09
CA GLN A 190 2.05 7.95 14.28
C GLN A 190 1.65 6.82 15.23
N ALA A 191 1.81 7.07 16.52
CA ALA A 191 1.32 6.13 17.52
C ALA A 191 -0.21 6.07 17.48
N LEU A 192 -0.77 4.87 17.63
CA LEU A 192 -2.21 4.71 17.82
C LEU A 192 -2.66 5.38 19.13
N ASP A 193 -3.81 6.02 19.11
CA ASP A 193 -4.44 6.55 20.33
C ASP A 193 -4.63 5.46 21.37
N ARG A 194 -5.05 4.29 20.92
CA ARG A 194 -5.15 3.09 21.73
C ARG A 194 -3.79 2.37 21.76
N ARG A 195 -3.01 2.62 22.79
CA ARG A 195 -1.66 2.04 22.95
C ARG A 195 -1.63 0.58 23.38
N LYS A 196 -2.75 0.02 23.87
CA LYS A 196 -2.87 -1.36 24.31
C LYS A 196 -4.10 -1.98 23.67
N ILE A 197 -3.88 -2.99 22.84
CA ILE A 197 -4.94 -3.80 22.27
C ILE A 197 -4.96 -5.11 23.03
N ARG A 198 -6.14 -5.50 23.50
CA ARG A 198 -6.35 -6.72 24.24
C ARG A 198 -6.28 -7.93 23.32
N TYR A 199 -5.61 -8.98 23.76
CA TYR A 199 -5.65 -10.27 23.05
C TYR A 199 -6.65 -11.18 23.77
N HIS A 200 -7.61 -11.72 23.02
CA HIS A 200 -8.60 -12.64 23.55
C HIS A 200 -8.95 -13.72 22.53
N ARG A 201 -8.85 -14.98 22.96
CA ARG A 201 -9.07 -16.15 22.08
C ARG A 201 -10.48 -16.31 21.55
N SER A 202 -11.48 -15.85 22.28
CA SER A 202 -12.90 -16.04 21.96
C SER A 202 -13.60 -14.70 21.86
N SER A 203 -14.08 -14.39 20.67
CA SER A 203 -14.87 -13.18 20.43
C SER A 203 -16.27 -13.23 21.06
N ALA A 204 -16.80 -14.42 21.40
CA ALA A 204 -18.16 -14.61 21.89
C ALA A 204 -18.41 -14.03 23.29
N THR A 205 -17.37 -13.87 24.09
CA THR A 205 -17.45 -13.33 25.46
C THR A 205 -16.76 -11.99 25.65
N GLU A 206 -16.13 -11.46 24.58
CA GLU A 206 -15.41 -10.20 24.64
C GLU A 206 -16.36 -9.03 24.30
N GLN A 207 -16.35 -8.03 25.17
CA GLN A 207 -17.16 -6.80 25.03
C GLN A 207 -16.38 -5.66 24.35
N TYR A 208 -15.07 -5.85 24.20
CA TYR A 208 -14.18 -4.83 23.68
C TYR A 208 -13.56 -5.26 22.35
N ASP A 209 -13.22 -4.29 21.53
CA ASP A 209 -12.42 -4.54 20.34
C ASP A 209 -11.08 -5.18 20.73
N SER A 210 -10.83 -6.36 20.21
CA SER A 210 -9.71 -7.17 20.63
C SER A 210 -9.01 -7.87 19.45
N MET A 211 -7.77 -8.25 19.68
CA MET A 211 -7.03 -9.11 18.74
C MET A 211 -7.36 -10.56 19.08
N THR A 212 -7.89 -11.31 18.11
CA THR A 212 -8.27 -12.72 18.32
C THR A 212 -7.22 -13.70 17.82
N SER A 213 -6.34 -13.26 16.93
CA SER A 213 -5.25 -14.07 16.39
C SER A 213 -3.96 -13.26 16.31
N PHE A 214 -2.88 -13.86 16.78
CA PHE A 214 -1.53 -13.32 16.62
C PHE A 214 -0.59 -14.49 16.28
N ILE A 215 -0.05 -14.47 15.08
CA ILE A 215 0.78 -15.56 14.55
C ILE A 215 2.15 -14.99 14.21
N ALA A 216 3.18 -15.56 14.83
CA ALA A 216 4.56 -15.27 14.46
C ALA A 216 5.00 -16.27 13.39
N ASN A 217 5.47 -15.77 12.27
CA ASN A 217 6.06 -16.56 11.20
C ASN A 217 7.53 -16.19 11.02
N ARG A 218 8.36 -17.19 10.78
CA ARG A 218 9.77 -17.01 10.45
C ARG A 218 10.13 -17.94 9.29
N SER A 219 10.87 -17.41 8.32
CA SER A 219 11.38 -18.17 7.18
C SER A 219 12.89 -18.01 7.07
N LEU A 220 13.53 -18.99 6.47
CA LEU A 220 14.96 -18.89 6.12
C LEU A 220 15.13 -17.81 5.06
N GLN A 221 16.10 -16.93 5.29
CA GLN A 221 16.49 -15.87 4.35
C GLN A 221 18.01 -15.84 4.25
N PRO A 222 18.58 -15.42 3.12
CA PRO A 222 20.01 -15.17 3.04
C PRO A 222 20.43 -14.15 4.10
N SER A 223 21.56 -14.38 4.76
CA SER A 223 22.12 -13.48 5.77
C SER A 223 22.99 -12.38 5.17
N SER A 224 23.41 -12.54 3.93
CA SER A 224 24.17 -11.54 3.19
C SER A 224 23.72 -11.45 1.75
N VAL A 225 23.83 -10.26 1.17
CA VAL A 225 23.52 -9.98 -0.22
C VAL A 225 24.75 -9.42 -0.89
N HIS A 226 25.09 -9.96 -2.05
CA HIS A 226 26.16 -9.45 -2.90
C HIS A 226 25.55 -9.04 -4.24
N VAL A 227 25.82 -7.82 -4.67
CA VAL A 227 25.27 -7.26 -5.88
C VAL A 227 26.41 -6.83 -6.80
N GLN A 228 26.31 -7.20 -8.04
CA GLN A 228 27.25 -6.79 -9.08
C GLN A 228 26.50 -6.14 -10.23
N ARG A 229 27.03 -5.08 -10.77
CA ARG A 229 26.55 -4.48 -12.00
C ARG A 229 27.70 -4.11 -12.92
N TRP A 230 27.42 -4.10 -14.19
CA TRP A 230 28.35 -3.65 -15.20
C TRP A 230 28.20 -2.15 -15.43
N GLN A 231 29.33 -1.43 -15.38
CA GLN A 231 29.42 -0.04 -15.78
C GLN A 231 29.95 0.06 -17.20
N SER A 232 29.08 0.39 -18.16
CA SER A 232 29.45 0.44 -19.57
C SER A 232 30.48 1.53 -19.89
N ASP A 233 30.43 2.66 -19.19
CA ASP A 233 31.28 3.82 -19.47
C ASP A 233 32.69 3.64 -18.92
N ALA A 234 32.82 2.99 -17.78
CA ALA A 234 34.12 2.70 -17.16
C ALA A 234 34.71 1.36 -17.61
N LEU A 235 33.93 0.52 -18.29
CA LEU A 235 34.28 -0.87 -18.62
C LEU A 235 34.69 -1.67 -17.38
N GLU A 236 34.12 -1.33 -16.24
CA GLU A 236 34.42 -1.92 -14.95
C GLU A 236 33.16 -2.54 -14.33
N GLN A 237 33.37 -3.39 -13.37
CA GLN A 237 32.31 -3.98 -12.57
C GLN A 237 32.23 -3.24 -11.24
N GLU A 238 31.05 -2.74 -10.90
CA GLU A 238 30.76 -2.22 -9.58
C GLU A 238 30.16 -3.32 -8.69
N GLU A 239 30.65 -3.42 -7.48
CA GLU A 239 30.22 -4.38 -6.50
C GLU A 239 29.66 -3.67 -5.27
N GLY A 240 28.60 -4.23 -4.71
CA GLY A 240 28.04 -3.84 -3.44
C GLY A 240 27.76 -5.06 -2.60
N ALA A 241 28.07 -5.00 -1.32
CA ALA A 241 27.77 -6.08 -0.38
C ALA A 241 27.12 -5.52 0.89
N GLY A 242 26.03 -6.14 1.29
CA GLY A 242 25.33 -5.85 2.53
C GLY A 242 25.19 -7.09 3.39
N ASN A 243 25.25 -6.91 4.69
CA ASN A 243 25.11 -7.97 5.67
C ASN A 243 24.06 -7.59 6.71
N VAL A 244 23.00 -8.38 6.82
CA VAL A 244 21.95 -8.17 7.82
C VAL A 244 22.21 -9.12 8.99
N GLN A 245 22.65 -8.56 10.11
CA GLN A 245 22.78 -9.32 11.34
C GLN A 245 21.44 -9.28 12.11
N SER A 246 20.97 -10.46 12.53
CA SER A 246 19.82 -10.54 13.43
C SER A 246 20.20 -9.93 14.78
N LYS A 247 19.44 -8.91 15.21
CA LYS A 247 19.58 -8.30 16.55
C LYS A 247 18.88 -9.09 17.65
N HIS A 248 18.21 -10.20 17.31
CA HIS A 248 17.52 -11.03 18.28
C HIS A 248 18.52 -11.93 18.98
N GLN A 249 18.64 -11.77 20.28
CA GLN A 249 19.36 -12.70 21.13
C GLN A 249 18.49 -13.96 21.33
N HIS A 250 18.94 -15.06 20.78
CA HIS A 250 18.39 -16.38 21.07
C HIS A 250 19.20 -17.02 22.19
N SER A 251 18.58 -17.95 22.93
CA SER A 251 19.37 -18.80 23.82
C SER A 251 20.39 -19.60 23.01
N THR A 252 21.59 -19.84 23.57
CA THR A 252 22.72 -20.49 22.90
C THR A 252 22.36 -21.83 22.22
N ASN A 253 21.33 -22.53 22.69
CA ASN A 253 20.87 -23.81 22.12
C ASN A 253 20.00 -23.64 20.84
N TYR A 254 19.56 -22.43 20.52
CA TYR A 254 18.68 -22.14 19.38
C TYR A 254 19.18 -20.94 18.57
N ASP A 255 20.44 -20.59 18.76
CA ASP A 255 21.05 -19.50 18.02
C ASP A 255 21.43 -19.95 16.61
N ASN A 256 20.56 -19.65 15.66
CA ASN A 256 20.79 -19.89 14.25
C ASN A 256 21.57 -18.75 13.56
N ALA A 257 22.00 -17.73 14.30
CA ALA A 257 22.80 -16.65 13.74
C ALA A 257 24.18 -17.14 13.25
N SER A 258 24.63 -18.27 13.79
CA SER A 258 25.85 -18.95 13.34
C SER A 258 25.67 -19.81 12.09
N LEU A 259 24.44 -20.06 11.65
CA LEU A 259 24.19 -20.67 10.35
C LEU A 259 24.56 -19.65 9.27
N GLY A 260 25.80 -19.66 8.86
CA GLY A 260 26.27 -18.92 7.70
C GLY A 260 25.51 -19.41 6.49
N LEU A 261 24.37 -18.77 6.22
CA LEU A 261 23.63 -18.99 4.99
C LEU A 261 24.44 -18.36 3.86
N GLU A 262 24.48 -19.04 2.74
CA GLU A 262 25.18 -18.58 1.56
C GLU A 262 24.71 -17.18 1.15
N GLN A 263 25.61 -16.43 0.54
CA GLN A 263 25.30 -15.11 0.01
C GLN A 263 24.29 -15.19 -1.12
N ALA A 264 23.30 -14.34 -1.11
CA ALA A 264 22.47 -14.14 -2.28
C ALA A 264 23.24 -13.27 -3.28
N TRP A 265 23.53 -13.83 -4.44
CA TRP A 265 24.19 -13.15 -5.54
C TRP A 265 23.16 -12.61 -6.51
N HIS A 266 23.22 -11.32 -6.77
CA HIS A 266 22.37 -10.65 -7.76
C HIS A 266 23.22 -9.92 -8.78
N PHE A 267 23.09 -10.29 -10.04
CA PHE A 267 23.76 -9.63 -11.15
C PHE A 267 22.78 -8.69 -11.86
N SER A 268 23.13 -7.41 -11.90
CA SER A 268 22.29 -6.35 -12.51
C SER A 268 20.80 -6.45 -12.14
N PRO A 269 20.47 -6.55 -10.83
CA PRO A 269 19.09 -6.65 -10.44
C PRO A 269 18.34 -5.37 -10.82
N ALA A 270 17.03 -5.49 -11.07
CA ALA A 270 16.20 -4.37 -11.54
C ALA A 270 16.13 -3.19 -10.55
N TRP A 271 16.40 -3.43 -9.26
CA TRP A 271 16.42 -2.39 -8.23
C TRP A 271 17.77 -1.66 -8.13
N MET A 272 18.86 -2.29 -8.58
CA MET A 272 20.17 -1.66 -8.67
C MET A 272 20.32 -1.04 -10.05
N GLN A 273 20.03 0.24 -10.16
CA GLN A 273 20.07 0.93 -11.44
C GLN A 273 21.41 1.59 -11.67
N ASP A 274 21.78 1.71 -12.94
CA ASP A 274 22.90 2.52 -13.34
C ASP A 274 22.55 3.99 -13.15
N LEU A 275 23.19 4.60 -12.18
CA LEU A 275 23.05 6.02 -11.84
C LEU A 275 24.16 6.87 -12.43
N ASN A 276 25.05 6.29 -13.23
CA ASN A 276 26.08 7.00 -13.96
C ASN A 276 25.47 7.77 -15.13
N ALA A 277 24.58 8.68 -14.79
CA ALA A 277 24.17 9.69 -15.73
C ALA A 277 25.18 10.84 -15.70
N GLU A 278 25.26 11.58 -16.78
CA GLU A 278 25.98 12.82 -16.91
C GLU A 278 25.71 13.84 -15.79
N ASP A 279 24.70 13.61 -14.96
CA ASP A 279 24.24 14.48 -13.88
C ASP A 279 24.84 14.20 -12.49
N GLY A 280 25.77 13.28 -12.37
CA GLY A 280 26.68 13.20 -11.22
C GLY A 280 26.11 12.60 -9.92
N ALA A 281 24.93 12.07 -9.88
CA ALA A 281 24.41 11.35 -8.72
C ALA A 281 24.83 9.87 -8.78
N THR A 282 25.98 9.56 -8.21
CA THR A 282 26.45 8.18 -8.06
C THR A 282 26.15 7.69 -6.66
N GLN A 283 25.15 6.84 -6.52
CA GLN A 283 25.05 6.00 -5.33
C GLN A 283 25.96 4.79 -5.49
N SER A 284 26.76 4.52 -4.48
CA SER A 284 27.54 3.27 -4.44
C SER A 284 26.62 2.07 -4.37
N GLY A 285 27.06 0.91 -4.86
CA GLY A 285 26.30 -0.33 -4.74
C GLY A 285 25.90 -0.65 -3.29
N ASN A 286 26.74 -0.30 -2.31
CA ASN A 286 26.43 -0.46 -0.89
C ASN A 286 25.28 0.43 -0.44
N ALA A 287 25.24 1.70 -0.85
CA ALA A 287 24.15 2.60 -0.52
C ALA A 287 22.80 2.16 -1.11
N GLN A 288 22.82 1.48 -2.27
CA GLN A 288 21.62 0.91 -2.86
C GLN A 288 21.12 -0.35 -2.12
N ILE A 289 22.02 -1.11 -1.50
CA ILE A 289 21.65 -2.27 -0.68
C ILE A 289 21.07 -1.84 0.67
N GLU A 290 21.54 -0.74 1.22
CA GLU A 290 21.10 -0.22 2.52
C GLU A 290 19.70 0.42 2.48
N LYS A 291 19.21 0.81 1.32
CA LYS A 291 17.82 1.26 1.09
C LYS A 291 16.85 0.08 1.09
#